data_d1b1400acf2e0b64d47f3e03d69a1c2e
#
_entry.id   d1b1400acf2e0b64d47f3e03d69a1c2e
#
_cell.length_a   1.000
_cell.length_b   1.000
_cell.length_c   1.000
_cell.angle_alpha   90.00
_cell.angle_beta   90.00
_cell.angle_gamma   90.00
#
_symmetry.space_group_name_H-M   'P 1'
#
loop_
_entity.id
_entity.type
_entity.pdbx_description
1 polymer ?
#
loop_
_entity_poly.entity_id
_entity_poly.type
_entity_poly.pdbx_seq_one_letter_code
_entity_poly.pdbx_strand_id
1 'polypeptide(L)'
;MPTIEENRSAWEIYNWPQAGEEWSKRWVSAHMQWYGSILPRISAFLPADTILEVAPGYGRWTAFLKDLCKRLIIVDLAEKCIDRCRQRFANCSHISYFVNDGKSLEMVIDGGVDFIISFDSLVHAEEDVLKTYTAEFAKKLPPNGVAFVHHSNLGEYIHRIEVESRLSKVPKLLGLLKRLGVGYKLADSSRAPSMTAAKMATFAEECKLRCVSQELVTWGTGSR
;
A
#
# COMPACT_ATOMS: atom_id res chain seq x y z
N MET A 1 -2.38 15.36 -8.41
CA MET A 1 -2.76 14.03 -7.91
C MET A 1 -2.13 13.02 -8.85
N PRO A 2 -1.34 12.05 -8.38
CA PRO A 2 -0.65 11.14 -9.29
C PRO A 2 -1.65 10.23 -10.00
N THR A 3 -1.66 10.30 -11.32
CA THR A 3 -2.40 9.37 -12.17
C THR A 3 -1.74 7.98 -12.14
N ILE A 4 -2.42 6.96 -12.66
CA ILE A 4 -1.85 5.63 -12.82
C ILE A 4 -0.56 5.69 -13.65
N GLU A 5 -0.57 6.50 -14.73
CA GLU A 5 0.60 6.65 -15.62
C GLU A 5 1.77 7.36 -14.94
N GLU A 6 1.50 8.39 -14.14
CA GLU A 6 2.54 9.05 -13.34
C GLU A 6 3.11 8.12 -12.28
N ASN A 7 2.29 7.30 -11.62
CA ASN A 7 2.75 6.26 -10.71
C ASN A 7 3.60 5.22 -11.44
N ARG A 8 3.14 4.71 -12.61
CA ARG A 8 3.92 3.77 -13.43
C ARG A 8 5.27 4.35 -13.78
N SER A 9 5.30 5.55 -14.34
CA SER A 9 6.54 6.22 -14.73
C SER A 9 7.47 6.44 -13.54
N ALA A 10 6.94 6.84 -12.39
CA ALA A 10 7.74 7.03 -11.19
C ALA A 10 8.42 5.73 -10.73
N TRP A 11 7.70 4.61 -10.70
CA TRP A 11 8.25 3.32 -10.26
C TRP A 11 9.16 2.66 -11.29
N GLU A 12 8.94 2.89 -12.58
CA GLU A 12 9.85 2.46 -13.64
C GLU A 12 11.21 3.19 -13.56
N ILE A 13 11.21 4.48 -13.21
CA ILE A 13 12.44 5.29 -13.11
C ILE A 13 13.13 5.12 -11.76
N TYR A 14 12.40 4.83 -10.69
CA TYR A 14 12.96 4.75 -9.35
C TYR A 14 14.15 3.77 -9.28
N ASN A 15 15.23 4.19 -8.63
CA ASN A 15 16.50 3.45 -8.66
C ASN A 15 16.56 2.24 -7.71
N TRP A 16 15.62 2.11 -6.76
CA TRP A 16 15.56 1.00 -5.80
C TRP A 16 16.91 0.67 -5.12
N PRO A 17 17.57 1.63 -4.46
CA PRO A 17 18.97 1.52 -4.03
C PRO A 17 19.23 0.36 -3.06
N GLN A 18 18.23 -0.10 -2.35
CA GLN A 18 18.28 -1.23 -1.42
C GLN A 18 17.16 -2.25 -1.67
N ALA A 19 16.70 -2.37 -2.92
CA ALA A 19 15.65 -3.32 -3.33
C ALA A 19 14.35 -3.22 -2.51
N GLY A 20 13.98 -2.00 -2.06
CA GLY A 20 12.80 -1.73 -1.23
C GLY A 20 13.06 -1.69 0.28
N GLU A 21 14.23 -2.14 0.74
CA GLU A 21 14.60 -2.08 2.18
C GLU A 21 14.71 -0.63 2.69
N GLU A 22 14.99 0.32 1.81
CA GLU A 22 15.06 1.76 2.13
C GLU A 22 13.80 2.29 2.79
N TRP A 23 12.65 1.72 2.51
CA TRP A 23 11.36 2.10 3.09
C TRP A 23 11.17 1.55 4.52
N SER A 24 11.97 0.55 4.91
CA SER A 24 11.94 -0.05 6.24
C SER A 24 12.97 0.55 7.22
N LYS A 25 13.75 1.56 6.82
CA LYS A 25 14.83 2.15 7.65
C LYS A 25 14.39 2.60 9.03
N ARG A 26 13.14 3.05 9.19
CA ARG A 26 12.58 3.45 10.50
C ARG A 26 12.41 2.28 11.45
N TRP A 27 12.28 1.09 10.91
CA TRP A 27 12.16 -0.17 11.61
C TRP A 27 13.51 -0.87 11.74
N VAL A 28 14.58 -0.20 11.34
CA VAL A 28 15.94 -0.74 11.23
C VAL A 28 16.09 -1.67 10.01
N SER A 29 15.13 -2.55 9.75
CA SER A 29 15.13 -3.47 8.60
C SER A 29 13.69 -3.92 8.25
N ALA A 30 13.51 -4.51 7.05
CA ALA A 30 12.25 -5.15 6.68
C ALA A 30 11.88 -6.30 7.62
N HIS A 31 12.84 -7.05 8.15
CA HIS A 31 12.59 -8.10 9.14
C HIS A 31 11.96 -7.55 10.42
N MET A 32 12.53 -6.48 10.98
CA MET A 32 11.97 -5.85 12.18
C MET A 32 10.59 -5.28 11.93
N GLN A 33 10.35 -4.70 10.76
CA GLN A 33 9.04 -4.20 10.37
C GLN A 33 8.03 -5.34 10.19
N TRP A 34 8.44 -6.44 9.54
CA TRP A 34 7.59 -7.61 9.33
C TRP A 34 7.14 -8.21 10.66
N TYR A 35 8.07 -8.63 11.50
CA TYR A 35 7.77 -9.32 12.76
C TYR A 35 7.20 -8.40 13.83
N GLY A 36 7.60 -7.13 13.86
CA GLY A 36 7.13 -6.18 14.87
C GLY A 36 5.85 -5.44 14.51
N SER A 37 5.45 -5.44 13.23
CA SER A 37 4.32 -4.65 12.80
C SER A 37 3.35 -5.39 11.88
N ILE A 38 3.82 -5.96 10.77
CA ILE A 38 2.93 -6.50 9.74
C ILE A 38 2.37 -7.85 10.18
N LEU A 39 3.24 -8.81 10.47
CA LEU A 39 2.85 -10.17 10.81
C LEU A 39 1.86 -10.24 12.00
N PRO A 40 2.01 -9.48 13.10
CA PRO A 40 1.04 -9.52 14.19
C PRO A 40 -0.39 -9.15 13.78
N ARG A 41 -0.56 -8.36 12.72
CA ARG A 41 -1.88 -7.93 12.21
C ARG A 41 -2.53 -8.94 11.26
N ILE A 42 -1.72 -9.78 10.64
CA ILE A 42 -2.18 -10.72 9.60
C ILE A 42 -1.99 -12.19 9.96
N SER A 43 -1.33 -12.50 11.08
CA SER A 43 -0.98 -13.86 11.47
C SER A 43 -2.18 -14.80 11.64
N ALA A 44 -3.35 -14.26 12.00
CA ALA A 44 -4.59 -15.03 12.11
C ALA A 44 -5.10 -15.58 10.76
N PHE A 45 -4.62 -15.05 9.64
CA PHE A 45 -5.04 -15.40 8.29
C PHE A 45 -3.95 -16.18 7.53
N LEU A 46 -2.86 -16.51 8.21
CA LEU A 46 -1.69 -17.19 7.65
C LEU A 46 -1.37 -18.49 8.42
N PRO A 47 -0.82 -19.54 7.79
CA PRO A 47 -0.59 -19.63 6.33
C PRO A 47 -1.88 -19.74 5.54
N ALA A 48 -1.85 -19.35 4.26
CA ALA A 48 -2.98 -19.45 3.32
C ALA A 48 -2.65 -20.38 2.15
N ASP A 49 -3.66 -20.92 1.47
CA ASP A 49 -3.39 -21.72 0.27
C ASP A 49 -2.92 -20.83 -0.89
N THR A 50 -3.63 -19.73 -1.14
CA THR A 50 -3.27 -18.77 -2.17
C THR A 50 -3.21 -17.36 -1.61
N ILE A 51 -2.06 -16.70 -1.77
CA ILE A 51 -1.88 -15.28 -1.46
C ILE A 51 -1.76 -14.48 -2.75
N LEU A 52 -2.41 -13.32 -2.80
CA LEU A 52 -2.20 -12.30 -3.81
C LEU A 52 -1.51 -11.08 -3.17
N GLU A 53 -0.32 -10.75 -3.63
CA GLU A 53 0.38 -9.52 -3.29
C GLU A 53 0.20 -8.50 -4.42
N VAL A 54 -0.40 -7.34 -4.11
CA VAL A 54 -0.58 -6.24 -5.06
C VAL A 54 0.48 -5.18 -4.82
N ALA A 55 1.19 -4.83 -5.90
CA ALA A 55 2.29 -3.87 -5.94
C ALA A 55 3.46 -4.25 -5.00
N PRO A 56 4.13 -5.40 -5.28
CA PRO A 56 5.26 -5.91 -4.49
C PRO A 56 6.51 -5.01 -4.58
N GLY A 57 6.60 -4.13 -5.59
CA GLY A 57 7.83 -3.44 -5.92
C GLY A 57 8.95 -4.43 -6.23
N TYR A 58 10.11 -4.31 -5.57
CA TYR A 58 11.22 -5.27 -5.71
C TYR A 58 11.10 -6.49 -4.78
N GLY A 59 9.88 -6.79 -4.28
CA GLY A 59 9.59 -8.02 -3.54
C GLY A 59 10.04 -7.97 -2.08
N ARG A 60 9.93 -6.81 -1.42
CA ARG A 60 10.24 -6.67 0.00
C ARG A 60 9.42 -7.60 0.88
N TRP A 61 8.10 -7.63 0.67
CA TRP A 61 7.18 -8.47 1.46
C TRP A 61 7.00 -9.84 0.83
N THR A 62 7.15 -9.96 -0.48
CA THR A 62 7.21 -11.25 -1.20
C THR A 62 8.19 -12.22 -0.55
N ALA A 63 9.34 -11.69 -0.07
CA ALA A 63 10.38 -12.49 0.58
C ALA A 63 9.89 -13.25 1.83
N PHE A 64 8.87 -12.74 2.52
CA PHE A 64 8.25 -13.37 3.68
C PHE A 64 6.99 -14.16 3.28
N LEU A 65 6.17 -13.60 2.39
CA LEU A 65 4.89 -14.19 2.00
C LEU A 65 5.06 -15.53 1.28
N LYS A 66 6.11 -15.69 0.48
CA LYS A 66 6.39 -16.92 -0.27
C LYS A 66 6.49 -18.19 0.58
N ASP A 67 6.88 -18.05 1.86
CA ASP A 67 7.01 -19.16 2.81
C ASP A 67 5.72 -19.40 3.62
N LEU A 68 4.67 -18.61 3.38
CA LEU A 68 3.40 -18.62 4.11
C LEU A 68 2.21 -19.04 3.24
N CYS A 69 2.46 -19.58 2.04
CA CYS A 69 1.43 -20.03 1.12
C CYS A 69 1.88 -21.18 0.23
N LYS A 70 0.90 -21.90 -0.36
CA LYS A 70 1.17 -22.90 -1.40
C LYS A 70 1.30 -22.26 -2.78
N ARG A 71 0.60 -21.14 -3.02
CA ARG A 71 0.66 -20.35 -4.26
C ARG A 71 0.73 -18.88 -3.93
N LEU A 72 1.67 -18.19 -4.52
CA LEU A 72 1.80 -16.74 -4.41
C LEU A 72 1.59 -16.12 -5.79
N ILE A 73 0.65 -15.21 -5.89
CA ILE A 73 0.42 -14.42 -7.09
C ILE A 73 0.90 -13.01 -6.78
N ILE A 74 1.77 -12.47 -7.61
CA ILE A 74 2.21 -11.08 -7.47
C ILE A 74 1.86 -10.27 -8.71
N VAL A 75 1.31 -9.07 -8.48
CA VAL A 75 0.82 -8.18 -9.54
C VAL A 75 1.35 -6.78 -9.28
N ASP A 76 1.99 -6.17 -10.27
CA ASP A 76 2.46 -4.79 -10.22
C ASP A 76 2.13 -4.06 -11.53
N LEU A 77 2.01 -2.74 -11.48
CA LEU A 77 1.81 -1.94 -12.67
C LEU A 77 3.13 -1.65 -13.42
N ALA A 78 4.27 -1.75 -12.71
CA ALA A 78 5.60 -1.52 -13.27
C ALA A 78 6.24 -2.85 -13.69
N GLU A 79 6.51 -3.01 -14.99
CA GLU A 79 7.12 -4.22 -15.55
C GLU A 79 8.49 -4.49 -14.92
N LYS A 80 9.29 -3.44 -14.71
CA LYS A 80 10.58 -3.50 -14.05
C LYS A 80 10.51 -4.15 -12.65
N CYS A 81 9.44 -3.88 -11.89
CA CYS A 81 9.24 -4.47 -10.57
C CYS A 81 8.98 -5.97 -10.68
N ILE A 82 8.12 -6.38 -11.60
CA ILE A 82 7.81 -7.79 -11.86
C ILE A 82 9.05 -8.55 -12.34
N ASP A 83 9.81 -7.99 -13.27
CA ASP A 83 11.04 -8.63 -13.75
C ASP A 83 12.08 -8.79 -12.65
N ARG A 84 12.18 -7.81 -11.76
CA ARG A 84 13.07 -7.91 -10.61
C ARG A 84 12.61 -8.98 -9.62
N CYS A 85 11.33 -9.09 -9.36
CA CYS A 85 10.77 -10.17 -8.54
C CYS A 85 11.02 -11.54 -9.17
N ARG A 86 10.81 -11.68 -10.47
CA ARG A 86 11.06 -12.94 -11.21
C ARG A 86 12.52 -13.38 -11.11
N GLN A 87 13.46 -12.45 -11.18
CA GLN A 87 14.88 -12.72 -10.97
C GLN A 87 15.20 -13.09 -9.50
N ARG A 88 14.67 -12.32 -8.56
CA ARG A 88 14.93 -12.48 -7.12
C ARG A 88 14.42 -13.83 -6.59
N PHE A 89 13.29 -14.28 -7.11
CA PHE A 89 12.61 -15.50 -6.66
C PHE A 89 12.60 -16.61 -7.71
N ALA A 90 13.59 -16.64 -8.59
CA ALA A 90 13.68 -17.62 -9.70
C ALA A 90 13.60 -19.09 -9.23
N ASN A 91 14.02 -19.38 -8.01
CA ASN A 91 13.97 -20.72 -7.43
C ASN A 91 12.63 -21.07 -6.74
N CYS A 92 11.64 -20.16 -6.78
CA CYS A 92 10.34 -20.34 -6.14
C CYS A 92 9.28 -20.65 -7.22
N SER A 93 9.09 -21.93 -7.56
CA SER A 93 8.19 -22.36 -8.63
C SER A 93 6.70 -22.11 -8.37
N HIS A 94 6.31 -21.81 -7.14
CA HIS A 94 4.93 -21.55 -6.74
C HIS A 94 4.51 -20.07 -6.84
N ILE A 95 5.40 -19.20 -7.37
CA ILE A 95 5.10 -17.77 -7.57
C ILE A 95 4.71 -17.51 -9.02
N SER A 96 3.57 -16.87 -9.22
CA SER A 96 3.10 -16.36 -10.51
C SER A 96 3.27 -14.85 -10.59
N TYR A 97 3.65 -14.34 -11.76
CA TYR A 97 4.10 -12.96 -11.97
C TYR A 97 3.29 -12.28 -13.06
N PHE A 98 2.62 -11.16 -12.74
CA PHE A 98 1.78 -10.44 -13.69
C PHE A 98 2.03 -8.94 -13.65
N VAL A 99 1.99 -8.32 -14.81
CA VAL A 99 1.89 -6.86 -14.96
C VAL A 99 0.44 -6.51 -15.23
N ASN A 100 -0.08 -5.47 -14.58
CA ASN A 100 -1.45 -5.02 -14.80
C ASN A 100 -1.53 -3.55 -15.26
N ASP A 101 -2.73 -3.07 -15.43
CA ASP A 101 -3.04 -1.68 -15.81
C ASP A 101 -3.07 -0.71 -14.60
N GLY A 102 -2.74 -1.20 -13.40
CA GLY A 102 -2.78 -0.42 -12.15
C GLY A 102 -4.12 -0.44 -11.42
N LYS A 103 -5.11 -1.21 -11.89
CA LYS A 103 -6.43 -1.31 -11.26
C LYS A 103 -7.18 -2.61 -11.50
N SER A 104 -6.89 -3.36 -12.56
CA SER A 104 -7.58 -4.65 -12.86
C SER A 104 -6.80 -5.84 -12.33
N LEU A 105 -7.52 -6.94 -12.04
CA LEU A 105 -6.98 -8.22 -11.62
C LEU A 105 -7.54 -9.39 -12.47
N GLU A 106 -7.80 -9.14 -13.75
CA GLU A 106 -8.40 -10.10 -14.69
C GLU A 106 -7.59 -11.40 -14.82
N MET A 107 -6.25 -11.31 -14.61
CA MET A 107 -5.34 -12.46 -14.63
C MET A 107 -5.50 -13.39 -13.42
N VAL A 108 -6.25 -12.98 -12.40
CA VAL A 108 -6.49 -13.75 -11.16
C VAL A 108 -7.88 -14.36 -11.22
N ILE A 109 -7.99 -15.65 -10.90
CA ILE A 109 -9.26 -16.39 -10.90
C ILE A 109 -10.18 -15.86 -9.79
N ASP A 110 -11.47 -15.64 -10.12
CA ASP A 110 -12.49 -15.23 -9.15
C ASP A 110 -12.68 -16.32 -8.07
N GLY A 111 -12.75 -15.89 -6.81
CA GLY A 111 -12.84 -16.78 -5.66
C GLY A 111 -11.60 -17.66 -5.44
N GLY A 112 -10.47 -17.37 -6.09
CA GLY A 112 -9.27 -18.20 -6.07
C GLY A 112 -8.16 -17.74 -5.13
N VAL A 113 -8.41 -16.72 -4.29
CA VAL A 113 -7.39 -16.10 -3.43
C VAL A 113 -7.88 -16.02 -1.99
N ASP A 114 -7.23 -16.70 -1.07
CA ASP A 114 -7.63 -16.73 0.34
C ASP A 114 -7.21 -15.47 1.10
N PHE A 115 -6.05 -14.91 0.73
CA PHE A 115 -5.51 -13.71 1.36
C PHE A 115 -4.93 -12.74 0.34
N ILE A 116 -5.40 -11.50 0.38
CA ILE A 116 -4.86 -10.40 -0.45
C ILE A 116 -4.09 -9.45 0.45
N ILE A 117 -2.91 -9.03 0.00
CA ILE A 117 -2.11 -8.04 0.72
C ILE A 117 -1.57 -6.97 -0.23
N SER A 118 -1.66 -5.72 0.21
CA SER A 118 -0.90 -4.61 -0.36
C SER A 118 -0.42 -3.70 0.77
N PHE A 119 0.88 -3.53 0.88
CA PHE A 119 1.47 -2.77 1.97
C PHE A 119 2.55 -1.79 1.48
N ASP A 120 2.42 -0.52 1.87
CA ASP A 120 3.26 0.62 1.47
C ASP A 120 3.20 1.00 -0.03
N SER A 121 2.25 0.48 -0.79
CA SER A 121 2.14 0.72 -2.23
C SER A 121 0.85 1.46 -2.59
N LEU A 122 -0.32 0.94 -2.19
CA LEU A 122 -1.60 1.58 -2.49
C LEU A 122 -1.86 2.88 -1.70
N VAL A 123 -0.92 3.31 -0.88
CA VAL A 123 -0.94 4.64 -0.26
C VAL A 123 -0.80 5.78 -1.28
N HIS A 124 -0.32 5.48 -2.49
CA HIS A 124 -0.18 6.41 -3.61
C HIS A 124 -1.37 6.36 -4.58
N ALA A 125 -2.28 5.41 -4.39
CA ALA A 125 -3.44 5.21 -5.24
C ALA A 125 -4.59 6.14 -4.83
N GLU A 126 -5.14 6.88 -5.80
CA GLU A 126 -6.26 7.78 -5.61
C GLU A 126 -7.58 7.02 -5.43
N GLU A 127 -8.62 7.74 -5.06
CA GLU A 127 -9.93 7.21 -4.69
C GLU A 127 -10.53 6.26 -5.74
N ASP A 128 -10.51 6.64 -7.00
CA ASP A 128 -11.06 5.86 -8.11
C ASP A 128 -10.34 4.53 -8.32
N VAL A 129 -9.02 4.53 -8.15
CA VAL A 129 -8.18 3.33 -8.23
C VAL A 129 -8.47 2.39 -7.08
N LEU A 130 -8.52 2.91 -5.84
CA LEU A 130 -8.82 2.09 -4.67
C LEU A 130 -10.25 1.55 -4.68
N LYS A 131 -11.22 2.33 -5.16
CA LYS A 131 -12.60 1.84 -5.36
C LYS A 131 -12.63 0.67 -6.34
N THR A 132 -11.90 0.77 -7.45
CA THR A 132 -11.81 -0.31 -8.45
C THR A 132 -11.12 -1.54 -7.87
N TYR A 133 -9.96 -1.38 -7.20
CA TYR A 133 -9.29 -2.52 -6.54
C TYR A 133 -10.15 -3.18 -5.49
N THR A 134 -10.94 -2.42 -4.71
CA THR A 134 -11.84 -3.01 -3.71
C THR A 134 -12.90 -3.89 -4.36
N ALA A 135 -13.45 -3.47 -5.50
CA ALA A 135 -14.38 -4.28 -6.27
C ALA A 135 -13.70 -5.54 -6.87
N GLU A 136 -12.47 -5.41 -7.34
CA GLU A 136 -11.68 -6.56 -7.79
C GLU A 136 -11.39 -7.53 -6.63
N PHE A 137 -10.98 -7.04 -5.47
CA PHE A 137 -10.73 -7.88 -4.28
C PHE A 137 -11.98 -8.67 -3.90
N ALA A 138 -13.15 -8.04 -3.94
CA ALA A 138 -14.42 -8.72 -3.65
C ALA A 138 -14.72 -9.88 -4.60
N LYS A 139 -14.30 -9.78 -5.88
CA LYS A 139 -14.44 -10.88 -6.85
C LYS A 139 -13.42 -11.99 -6.62
N LYS A 140 -12.18 -11.64 -6.23
CA LYS A 140 -11.08 -12.61 -6.12
C LYS A 140 -11.12 -13.40 -4.82
N LEU A 141 -11.72 -12.85 -3.77
CA LEU A 141 -11.86 -13.52 -2.48
C LEU A 141 -13.03 -14.53 -2.48
N PRO A 142 -12.82 -15.76 -2.00
CA PRO A 142 -13.92 -16.67 -1.65
C PRO A 142 -14.63 -16.21 -0.38
N PRO A 143 -15.75 -16.84 0.01
CA PRO A 143 -16.32 -16.65 1.33
C PRO A 143 -15.26 -16.88 2.43
N ASN A 144 -15.15 -15.94 3.37
CA ASN A 144 -14.13 -15.88 4.42
C ASN A 144 -12.70 -15.53 3.97
N GLY A 145 -12.46 -15.25 2.70
CA GLY A 145 -11.20 -14.67 2.25
C GLY A 145 -11.01 -13.25 2.81
N VAL A 146 -9.75 -12.83 2.99
CA VAL A 146 -9.42 -11.58 3.67
C VAL A 146 -8.48 -10.73 2.82
N ALA A 147 -8.70 -9.41 2.81
CA ALA A 147 -7.77 -8.44 2.25
C ALA A 147 -7.17 -7.56 3.36
N PHE A 148 -5.84 -7.40 3.34
CA PHE A 148 -5.10 -6.47 4.19
C PHE A 148 -4.47 -5.39 3.33
N VAL A 149 -4.97 -4.15 3.43
CA VAL A 149 -4.60 -3.05 2.54
C VAL A 149 -4.11 -1.86 3.34
N HIS A 150 -2.87 -1.44 3.07
CA HIS A 150 -2.35 -0.17 3.56
C HIS A 150 -2.63 0.93 2.54
N HIS A 151 -3.47 1.88 2.91
CA HIS A 151 -3.88 3.00 2.05
C HIS A 151 -3.69 4.35 2.74
N SER A 152 -3.79 5.44 1.98
CA SER A 152 -3.70 6.79 2.52
C SER A 152 -4.94 7.16 3.35
N ASN A 153 -4.74 7.99 4.37
CA ASN A 153 -5.81 8.70 5.06
C ASN A 153 -5.58 10.23 5.00
N LEU A 154 -4.83 10.68 3.97
CA LEU A 154 -4.42 12.09 3.87
C LEU A 154 -5.61 13.01 3.61
N GLY A 155 -6.67 12.51 2.98
CA GLY A 155 -7.90 13.26 2.72
C GLY A 155 -8.56 13.81 3.98
N GLU A 156 -8.44 13.13 5.12
CA GLU A 156 -8.95 13.61 6.42
C GLU A 156 -8.25 14.90 6.89
N TYR A 157 -7.04 15.13 6.40
CA TYR A 157 -6.19 16.25 6.80
C TYR A 157 -6.05 17.33 5.73
N ILE A 158 -6.81 17.23 4.61
CA ILE A 158 -6.65 18.12 3.44
C ILE A 158 -6.78 19.60 3.80
N HIS A 159 -7.75 19.96 4.65
CA HIS A 159 -7.93 21.34 5.10
C HIS A 159 -6.72 21.89 5.87
N ARG A 160 -6.06 21.03 6.65
CA ARG A 160 -4.83 21.41 7.37
C ARG A 160 -3.68 21.65 6.42
N ILE A 161 -3.56 20.81 5.40
CA ILE A 161 -2.54 20.95 4.33
C ILE A 161 -2.74 22.26 3.58
N GLU A 162 -3.98 22.57 3.20
CA GLU A 162 -4.31 23.83 2.51
C GLU A 162 -4.00 25.05 3.37
N VAL A 163 -4.33 25.02 4.65
CA VAL A 163 -4.01 26.11 5.61
C VAL A 163 -2.49 26.26 5.73
N GLU A 164 -1.74 25.19 5.90
CA GLU A 164 -0.26 25.24 5.93
C GLU A 164 0.32 25.78 4.63
N SER A 165 -0.20 25.37 3.48
CA SER A 165 0.22 25.88 2.18
C SER A 165 -0.02 27.39 2.04
N ARG A 166 -1.17 27.88 2.50
CA ARG A 166 -1.49 29.33 2.51
C ARG A 166 -0.59 30.07 3.49
N LEU A 167 -0.35 29.53 4.69
CA LEU A 167 0.50 30.13 5.71
C LEU A 167 1.98 30.10 5.34
N SER A 168 2.44 29.16 4.51
CA SER A 168 3.82 29.11 4.04
C SER A 168 4.20 30.35 3.20
N LYS A 169 3.21 31.02 2.63
CA LYS A 169 3.39 32.31 1.90
C LYS A 169 3.64 33.50 2.85
N VAL A 170 3.44 33.31 4.17
CA VAL A 170 3.66 34.33 5.22
C VAL A 170 4.64 33.76 6.28
N PRO A 171 5.96 33.74 6.03
CA PRO A 171 6.95 33.02 6.84
C PRO A 171 6.98 33.43 8.32
N LYS A 172 6.75 34.70 8.60
CA LYS A 172 6.73 35.24 10.00
C LYS A 172 5.57 34.63 10.82
N LEU A 173 4.38 34.51 10.22
CA LEU A 173 3.21 33.94 10.85
C LEU A 173 3.37 32.43 11.03
N LEU A 174 3.90 31.73 10.02
CA LEU A 174 4.21 30.31 10.09
C LEU A 174 5.22 30.00 11.23
N GLY A 175 6.24 30.84 11.39
CA GLY A 175 7.24 30.73 12.48
C GLY A 175 6.63 30.87 13.86
N LEU A 176 5.68 31.80 14.02
CA LEU A 176 4.95 32.01 15.29
C LEU A 176 4.05 30.79 15.60
N LEU A 177 3.29 30.31 14.63
CA LEU A 177 2.40 29.15 14.79
C LEU A 177 3.17 27.89 15.15
N LYS A 178 4.33 27.66 14.51
CA LYS A 178 5.23 26.54 14.86
C LYS A 178 5.75 26.63 16.29
N ARG A 179 6.07 27.83 16.77
CA ARG A 179 6.47 28.06 18.19
C ARG A 179 5.34 27.77 19.18
N LEU A 180 4.10 27.98 18.77
CA LEU A 180 2.90 27.68 19.55
C LEU A 180 2.44 26.22 19.44
N GLY A 181 3.23 25.35 18.79
CA GLY A 181 2.86 23.95 18.57
C GLY A 181 1.74 23.74 17.55
N VAL A 182 1.36 24.80 16.83
CA VAL A 182 0.35 24.75 15.78
C VAL A 182 1.06 24.58 14.46
N GLY A 183 1.07 23.37 13.94
CA GLY A 183 1.62 23.07 12.62
C GLY A 183 2.14 21.64 12.56
N TYR A 184 1.48 20.82 11.80
CA TYR A 184 1.97 19.51 11.40
C TYR A 184 2.68 19.67 10.07
N LYS A 185 3.94 19.31 10.00
CA LYS A 185 4.60 19.09 8.73
C LYS A 185 4.04 17.78 8.16
N LEU A 186 2.99 17.85 7.35
CA LEU A 186 2.53 16.74 6.54
C LEU A 186 3.56 16.51 5.43
N ALA A 187 4.64 15.83 5.82
CA ALA A 187 5.88 15.78 5.05
C ALA A 187 5.85 14.77 3.91
N ASP A 188 4.73 14.09 3.65
CA ASP A 188 4.65 13.10 2.58
C ASP A 188 3.63 13.51 1.52
N SER A 189 4.10 14.33 0.58
CA SER A 189 3.32 14.78 -0.58
C SER A 189 3.06 13.68 -1.61
N SER A 190 3.60 12.48 -1.41
CA SER A 190 3.44 11.36 -2.34
C SER A 190 2.21 10.50 -2.06
N ARG A 191 1.57 10.64 -0.88
CA ARG A 191 0.35 9.89 -0.53
C ARG A 191 -0.88 10.50 -1.17
N ALA A 192 -1.84 9.66 -1.55
CA ALA A 192 -3.08 10.08 -2.20
C ALA A 192 -3.94 10.97 -1.28
N PRO A 193 -4.17 12.24 -1.65
CA PRO A 193 -4.97 13.17 -0.84
C PRO A 193 -6.47 12.96 -0.97
N SER A 194 -6.95 12.20 -1.95
CA SER A 194 -8.38 11.91 -2.12
C SER A 194 -8.90 10.86 -1.14
N MET A 195 -8.01 10.05 -0.53
CA MET A 195 -8.38 8.91 0.29
C MET A 195 -8.51 9.22 1.77
N THR A 196 -9.55 8.62 2.37
CA THR A 196 -9.76 8.60 3.82
C THR A 196 -10.08 7.16 4.28
N ALA A 197 -9.92 6.91 5.58
CA ALA A 197 -10.32 5.64 6.20
C ALA A 197 -11.83 5.39 6.03
N ALA A 198 -12.66 6.42 6.17
CA ALA A 198 -14.11 6.35 5.98
C ALA A 198 -14.49 5.92 4.56
N LYS A 199 -13.85 6.51 3.53
CA LYS A 199 -14.09 6.12 2.13
C LYS A 199 -13.74 4.66 1.87
N MET A 200 -12.63 4.17 2.40
CA MET A 200 -12.25 2.77 2.23
C MET A 200 -13.26 1.81 2.86
N ALA A 201 -13.80 2.13 4.03
CA ALA A 201 -14.89 1.36 4.65
C ALA A 201 -16.16 1.36 3.78
N THR A 202 -16.54 2.52 3.23
CA THR A 202 -17.68 2.64 2.31
C THR A 202 -17.48 1.79 1.05
N PHE A 203 -16.30 1.79 0.43
CA PHE A 203 -16.02 0.96 -0.74
C PHE A 203 -16.12 -0.54 -0.43
N ALA A 204 -15.63 -0.94 0.74
CA ALA A 204 -15.78 -2.32 1.18
C ALA A 204 -17.26 -2.71 1.31
N GLU A 205 -18.09 -1.88 1.94
CA GLU A 205 -19.54 -2.11 2.10
C GLU A 205 -20.27 -2.14 0.75
N GLU A 206 -19.99 -1.21 -0.15
CA GLU A 206 -20.55 -1.18 -1.52
C GLU A 206 -20.25 -2.49 -2.27
N CYS A 207 -19.08 -3.09 -2.03
CA CYS A 207 -18.66 -4.35 -2.62
C CYS A 207 -19.08 -5.59 -1.81
N LYS A 208 -19.91 -5.45 -0.77
CA LYS A 208 -20.36 -6.52 0.13
C LYS A 208 -19.23 -7.19 0.92
N LEU A 209 -18.12 -6.49 1.08
CA LEU A 209 -17.06 -6.87 2.01
C LEU A 209 -17.35 -6.27 3.39
N ARG A 210 -16.92 -6.96 4.43
CA ARG A 210 -17.01 -6.47 5.81
C ARG A 210 -15.67 -5.89 6.22
N CYS A 211 -15.61 -4.61 6.59
CA CYS A 211 -14.46 -4.05 7.26
C CYS A 211 -14.33 -4.67 8.66
N VAL A 212 -13.34 -5.53 8.85
CA VAL A 212 -13.11 -6.24 10.12
C VAL A 212 -12.40 -5.35 11.12
N SER A 213 -11.44 -4.55 10.64
CA SER A 213 -10.64 -3.63 11.46
C SER A 213 -10.05 -2.54 10.59
N GLN A 214 -9.94 -1.33 11.13
CA GLN A 214 -9.12 -0.25 10.60
C GLN A 214 -8.22 0.31 11.69
N GLU A 215 -6.97 0.53 11.36
CA GLU A 215 -5.99 1.13 12.26
C GLU A 215 -5.36 2.34 11.59
N LEU A 216 -5.36 3.47 12.28
CA LEU A 216 -4.64 4.67 11.85
C LEU A 216 -3.21 4.59 12.38
N VAL A 217 -2.26 4.44 11.48
CA VAL A 217 -0.83 4.35 11.84
C VAL A 217 -0.08 5.58 11.35
N THR A 218 0.63 6.23 12.25
CA THR A 218 1.51 7.34 11.95
C THR A 218 2.94 6.85 11.73
N TRP A 219 3.17 6.13 10.64
CA TRP A 219 4.53 5.77 10.25
C TRP A 219 5.20 6.89 9.43
N GLY A 220 4.54 8.03 9.42
CA GLY A 220 5.00 9.22 8.76
C GLY A 220 6.26 9.82 9.37
N THR A 221 6.84 10.76 8.69
CA THR A 221 8.00 11.53 9.09
C THR A 221 7.66 12.43 10.28
N GLY A 222 7.51 11.82 11.45
CA GLY A 222 7.40 12.57 12.69
C GLY A 222 8.73 13.25 12.99
N SER A 223 8.89 14.50 12.62
CA SER A 223 9.65 15.38 13.49
C SER A 223 8.72 15.72 14.65
N ARG A 224 9.06 15.27 15.85
CA ARG A 224 8.50 15.77 17.09
C ARG A 224 8.72 17.28 17.18
#